data_bc10ad4fc78eaec6cb2c57e01acf53e0
#
_entry.id   bc10ad4fc78eaec6cb2c57e01acf53e0
#
_cell.length_a   1.000
_cell.length_b   1.000
_cell.length_c   1.000
_cell.angle_alpha   90.00
_cell.angle_beta   90.00
_cell.angle_gamma   90.00
#
_symmetry.space_group_name_H-M   'P 1'
#
loop_
_entity.id
_entity.type
_entity.pdbx_description
1 polymer ?
#
loop_
_entity_poly.entity_id
_entity_poly.type
_entity_poly.pdbx_seq_one_letter_code
_entity_poly.pdbx_strand_id
1 'polypeptide(L)'
;SPIEQSISGVVGMDYMTSTNANNGICSLSIVFEVGTDPNMDQTLAYMRYGQATAQIPAEVSQMGITITQSTGSPLAVINLYSPDDSLNAIFLSNYAYVSLVDPVKRVPGVGDVQVFGAGRYAMRIWLDTTKMSAQNISVGEVQSAIQAQNTVIPGGQIGAEPAPPGTEFTYSIQTKGRLQTAEEFGNIIIRADGNKLLYLKDIAKVELGSQTYNVSSKYNGRDSGAIAVYAAPGSNAINTVDALVKR
;
A
#
# COMPACT_ATOMS: atom_id res chain seq x y z
N SER A 1 -12.50 -17.52 8.85
CA SER A 1 -12.92 -16.11 8.60
C SER A 1 -14.07 -16.08 7.57
N PRO A 2 -14.87 -15.00 7.47
CA PRO A 2 -15.89 -14.87 6.44
C PRO A 2 -15.35 -15.04 5.02
N ILE A 3 -14.11 -14.61 4.78
CA ILE A 3 -13.44 -14.76 3.49
C ILE A 3 -13.20 -16.24 3.17
N GLU A 4 -12.67 -17.01 4.11
CA GLU A 4 -12.43 -18.44 3.94
C GLU A 4 -13.71 -19.19 3.63
N GLN A 5 -14.80 -18.89 4.37
CA GLN A 5 -16.10 -19.50 4.14
C GLN A 5 -16.67 -19.23 2.75
N SER A 6 -16.52 -17.99 2.26
CA SER A 6 -16.99 -17.62 0.92
C SER A 6 -16.16 -18.26 -0.18
N ILE A 7 -14.84 -18.37 0.01
CA ILE A 7 -13.92 -18.91 -0.98
C ILE A 7 -13.97 -20.44 -1.03
N SER A 8 -14.28 -21.12 0.07
CA SER A 8 -14.32 -22.59 0.12
C SER A 8 -15.24 -23.27 -0.88
N GLY A 9 -16.10 -22.51 -1.56
CA GLY A 9 -16.98 -23.02 -2.62
C GLY A 9 -16.57 -22.63 -4.04
N VAL A 10 -15.34 -22.21 -4.27
CA VAL A 10 -14.85 -21.89 -5.63
C VAL A 10 -14.68 -23.16 -6.45
N VAL A 11 -15.19 -23.12 -7.69
CA VAL A 11 -15.12 -24.25 -8.63
C VAL A 11 -13.67 -24.47 -9.06
N GLY A 12 -13.25 -25.72 -9.10
CA GLY A 12 -11.87 -26.10 -9.50
C GLY A 12 -10.83 -25.91 -8.39
N MET A 13 -11.23 -25.54 -7.16
CA MET A 13 -10.32 -25.49 -6.03
C MET A 13 -9.97 -26.89 -5.53
N ASP A 14 -8.69 -27.20 -5.44
CA ASP A 14 -8.18 -28.42 -4.84
C ASP A 14 -8.10 -28.26 -3.32
N TYR A 15 -7.33 -27.31 -2.85
CA TYR A 15 -7.25 -26.98 -1.42
C TYR A 15 -6.95 -25.50 -1.17
N MET A 16 -7.16 -25.09 0.07
CA MET A 16 -6.93 -23.73 0.55
C MET A 16 -6.14 -23.77 1.85
N THR A 17 -5.15 -22.89 1.97
CA THR A 17 -4.39 -22.69 3.21
C THR A 17 -4.53 -21.26 3.67
N SER A 18 -4.87 -21.06 4.94
CA SER A 18 -4.97 -19.75 5.57
C SER A 18 -3.92 -19.60 6.65
N THR A 19 -3.19 -18.49 6.61
CA THR A 19 -2.21 -18.12 7.63
C THR A 19 -2.57 -16.77 8.21
N ASN A 20 -2.87 -16.74 9.51
CA ASN A 20 -3.18 -15.55 10.25
C ASN A 20 -2.01 -15.20 11.18
N ALA A 21 -1.38 -14.08 10.94
CA ALA A 21 -0.24 -13.63 11.72
C ALA A 21 -0.66 -12.63 12.82
N ASN A 22 0.09 -12.60 13.93
CA ASN A 22 -0.18 -11.70 15.05
C ASN A 22 -0.04 -10.20 14.71
N ASN A 23 0.54 -9.87 13.55
CA ASN A 23 0.64 -8.50 13.04
C ASN A 23 -0.62 -8.02 12.30
N GLY A 24 -1.71 -8.81 12.31
CA GLY A 24 -2.96 -8.50 11.64
C GLY A 24 -3.01 -8.83 10.14
N ILE A 25 -1.96 -9.47 9.60
CA ILE A 25 -1.95 -9.91 8.20
C ILE A 25 -2.58 -11.30 8.12
N CYS A 26 -3.60 -11.43 7.26
CA CYS A 26 -4.18 -12.70 6.83
C CYS A 26 -3.72 -12.99 5.41
N SER A 27 -3.07 -14.12 5.19
CA SER A 27 -2.67 -14.62 3.88
C SER A 27 -3.43 -15.89 3.56
N LEU A 28 -4.15 -15.87 2.43
CA LEU A 28 -4.94 -16.98 1.95
C LEU A 28 -4.36 -17.47 0.63
N SER A 29 -3.92 -18.72 0.60
CA SER A 29 -3.43 -19.39 -0.60
C SER A 29 -4.48 -20.38 -1.08
N ILE A 30 -4.92 -20.21 -2.32
CA ILE A 30 -5.89 -21.07 -2.98
C ILE A 30 -5.16 -21.83 -4.08
N VAL A 31 -5.21 -23.14 -4.04
CA VAL A 31 -4.62 -24.01 -5.06
C VAL A 31 -5.76 -24.60 -5.89
N PHE A 32 -5.66 -24.45 -7.19
CA PHE A 32 -6.62 -24.96 -8.17
C PHE A 32 -6.13 -26.23 -8.80
N GLU A 33 -7.05 -27.04 -9.31
CA GLU A 33 -6.75 -28.28 -10.03
C GLU A 33 -5.90 -28.00 -11.29
N VAL A 34 -5.06 -28.97 -11.65
CA VAL A 34 -4.22 -28.85 -12.83
C VAL A 34 -5.09 -28.85 -14.10
N GLY A 35 -4.93 -27.83 -14.92
CA GLY A 35 -5.66 -27.67 -16.19
C GLY A 35 -6.77 -26.64 -16.16
N THR A 36 -7.03 -25.99 -15.02
CA THR A 36 -7.92 -24.82 -14.95
C THR A 36 -7.26 -23.59 -15.59
N ASP A 37 -8.07 -22.62 -15.99
CA ASP A 37 -7.57 -21.32 -16.51
C ASP A 37 -7.27 -20.38 -15.34
N PRO A 38 -5.99 -19.99 -15.10
CA PRO A 38 -5.61 -19.12 -14.00
C PRO A 38 -6.35 -17.77 -13.97
N ASN A 39 -6.73 -17.21 -15.12
CA ASN A 39 -7.47 -15.96 -15.19
C ASN A 39 -8.91 -16.15 -14.72
N MET A 40 -9.53 -17.26 -15.10
CA MET A 40 -10.86 -17.62 -14.61
C MET A 40 -10.83 -17.90 -13.11
N ASP A 41 -9.84 -18.62 -12.63
CA ASP A 41 -9.65 -18.97 -11.23
C ASP A 41 -9.52 -17.71 -10.35
N GLN A 42 -8.70 -16.74 -10.81
CA GLN A 42 -8.57 -15.45 -10.14
C GLN A 42 -9.90 -14.69 -10.13
N THR A 43 -10.62 -14.69 -11.23
CA THR A 43 -11.92 -14.02 -11.36
C THR A 43 -12.94 -14.64 -10.40
N LEU A 44 -13.02 -15.95 -10.32
CA LEU A 44 -13.89 -16.69 -9.41
C LEU A 44 -13.56 -16.41 -7.95
N ALA A 45 -12.26 -16.39 -7.60
CA ALA A 45 -11.80 -16.02 -6.26
C ALA A 45 -12.21 -14.59 -5.90
N TYR A 46 -12.06 -13.65 -6.85
CA TYR A 46 -12.44 -12.25 -6.64
C TYR A 46 -13.97 -12.09 -6.46
N MET A 47 -14.78 -12.81 -7.24
CA MET A 47 -16.24 -12.79 -7.10
C MET A 47 -16.67 -13.32 -5.73
N ARG A 48 -16.06 -14.40 -5.24
CA ARG A 48 -16.33 -14.96 -3.92
C ARG A 48 -15.91 -14.03 -2.79
N TYR A 49 -14.73 -13.39 -2.93
CA TYR A 49 -14.31 -12.34 -2.00
C TYR A 49 -15.34 -11.20 -1.94
N GLY A 50 -15.87 -10.76 -3.10
CA GLY A 50 -16.90 -9.72 -3.16
C GLY A 50 -18.15 -10.04 -2.33
N GLN A 51 -18.55 -11.31 -2.27
CA GLN A 51 -19.69 -11.76 -1.43
C GLN A 51 -19.37 -11.65 0.07
N ALA A 52 -18.11 -11.84 0.46
CA ALA A 52 -17.68 -11.72 1.86
C ALA A 52 -17.54 -10.27 2.34
N THR A 53 -17.42 -9.29 1.44
CA THR A 53 -17.08 -7.89 1.76
C THR A 53 -18.04 -7.27 2.78
N ALA A 54 -19.33 -7.60 2.72
CA ALA A 54 -20.34 -7.08 3.65
C ALA A 54 -20.13 -7.57 5.11
N GLN A 55 -19.37 -8.64 5.31
CA GLN A 55 -19.11 -9.24 6.63
C GLN A 55 -17.70 -8.90 7.15
N ILE A 56 -16.92 -8.16 6.38
CA ILE A 56 -15.55 -7.77 6.74
C ILE A 56 -15.59 -6.44 7.49
N PRO A 57 -14.84 -6.29 8.60
CA PRO A 57 -14.72 -5.02 9.29
C PRO A 57 -14.28 -3.89 8.37
N ALA A 58 -14.79 -2.68 8.62
CA ALA A 58 -14.51 -1.51 7.77
C ALA A 58 -13.01 -1.18 7.69
N GLU A 59 -12.28 -1.39 8.77
CA GLU A 59 -10.84 -1.18 8.86
C GLU A 59 -10.06 -2.08 7.89
N VAL A 60 -10.45 -3.35 7.76
CA VAL A 60 -9.85 -4.30 6.82
C VAL A 60 -10.19 -3.92 5.37
N SER A 61 -11.45 -3.54 5.13
CA SER A 61 -11.90 -3.10 3.80
C SER A 61 -11.18 -1.83 3.33
N GLN A 62 -10.86 -0.91 4.25
CA GLN A 62 -10.10 0.31 3.95
C GLN A 62 -8.63 0.03 3.59
N MET A 63 -8.02 -0.99 4.18
CA MET A 63 -6.67 -1.42 3.82
C MET A 63 -6.60 -2.07 2.43
N GLY A 64 -7.71 -2.63 1.97
CA GLY A 64 -7.82 -3.33 0.70
C GLY A 64 -7.30 -4.76 0.76
N ILE A 65 -7.63 -5.52 -0.28
CA ILE A 65 -7.14 -6.89 -0.49
C ILE A 65 -6.53 -6.98 -1.88
N THR A 66 -5.42 -7.68 -1.98
CA THR A 66 -4.76 -7.97 -3.25
C THR A 66 -4.91 -9.45 -3.56
N ILE A 67 -5.40 -9.78 -4.74
CA ILE A 67 -5.50 -11.15 -5.26
C ILE A 67 -4.57 -11.26 -6.45
N THR A 68 -3.54 -12.11 -6.33
CA THR A 68 -2.52 -12.31 -7.36
C THR A 68 -2.42 -13.76 -7.73
N GLN A 69 -2.02 -14.02 -8.98
CA GLN A 69 -1.66 -15.36 -9.44
C GLN A 69 -0.17 -15.56 -9.19
N SER A 70 0.21 -16.70 -8.60
CA SER A 70 1.62 -17.03 -8.45
C SER A 70 1.83 -18.55 -8.43
N THR A 71 3.03 -18.97 -8.79
CA THR A 71 3.46 -20.38 -8.70
C THR A 71 3.89 -20.79 -7.31
N GLY A 72 3.69 -19.95 -6.30
CA GLY A 72 4.02 -20.24 -4.89
C GLY A 72 5.48 -20.00 -4.51
N SER A 73 6.43 -20.22 -5.43
CA SER A 73 7.87 -19.99 -5.20
C SER A 73 8.39 -18.87 -6.09
N PRO A 74 9.29 -18.00 -5.60
CA PRO A 74 9.89 -16.98 -6.43
C PRO A 74 10.77 -17.62 -7.52
N LEU A 75 10.62 -17.12 -8.75
CA LEU A 75 11.43 -17.51 -9.91
C LEU A 75 12.83 -16.89 -9.84
N ALA A 76 12.91 -15.64 -9.41
CA ALA A 76 14.13 -14.89 -9.27
C ALA A 76 14.04 -13.90 -8.12
N VAL A 77 15.21 -13.57 -7.54
CA VAL A 77 15.33 -12.51 -6.53
C VAL A 77 16.36 -11.51 -7.01
N ILE A 78 15.95 -10.25 -7.14
CA ILE A 78 16.80 -9.13 -7.54
C ILE A 78 17.10 -8.32 -6.29
N ASN A 79 18.37 -8.12 -5.97
CA ASN A 79 18.79 -7.33 -4.82
C ASN A 79 19.39 -5.99 -5.26
N LEU A 80 18.86 -4.91 -4.70
CA LEU A 80 19.41 -3.57 -4.82
C LEU A 80 20.22 -3.26 -3.57
N TYR A 81 21.48 -2.90 -3.73
CA TYR A 81 22.34 -2.50 -2.63
C TYR A 81 23.22 -1.33 -3.02
N SER A 82 23.69 -0.56 -2.02
CA SER A 82 24.66 0.49 -2.22
C SER A 82 26.07 -0.05 -1.98
N PRO A 83 27.00 0.00 -2.95
CA PRO A 83 28.36 -0.50 -2.74
C PRO A 83 29.15 0.27 -1.68
N ASP A 84 28.82 1.55 -1.51
CA ASP A 84 29.45 2.51 -0.59
C ASP A 84 28.65 2.78 0.68
N ASP A 85 27.55 2.04 0.89
CA ASP A 85 26.58 2.20 2.00
C ASP A 85 26.02 3.64 2.12
N SER A 86 26.06 4.44 1.05
CA SER A 86 25.52 5.80 1.02
C SER A 86 23.99 5.84 1.02
N LEU A 87 23.32 4.75 0.59
CA LEU A 87 21.86 4.62 0.50
C LEU A 87 21.39 3.61 1.53
N ASN A 88 20.41 4.02 2.34
CA ASN A 88 19.82 3.16 3.36
C ASN A 88 18.74 2.19 2.81
N ALA A 89 18.40 1.17 3.59
CA ALA A 89 17.41 0.17 3.23
C ALA A 89 16.04 0.76 2.85
N ILE A 90 15.64 1.87 3.48
CA ILE A 90 14.34 2.52 3.20
C ILE A 90 14.34 3.12 1.79
N PHE A 91 15.43 3.82 1.43
CA PHE A 91 15.56 4.39 0.10
C PHE A 91 15.58 3.30 -0.98
N LEU A 92 16.40 2.26 -0.79
CA LEU A 92 16.52 1.15 -1.74
C LEU A 92 15.19 0.43 -1.94
N SER A 93 14.46 0.14 -0.86
CA SER A 93 13.14 -0.50 -0.92
C SER A 93 12.11 0.41 -1.59
N ASN A 94 12.09 1.70 -1.26
CA ASN A 94 11.17 2.66 -1.89
C ASN A 94 11.48 2.82 -3.38
N TYR A 95 12.75 2.89 -3.77
CA TYR A 95 13.16 2.95 -5.17
C TYR A 95 12.71 1.70 -5.92
N ALA A 96 12.86 0.51 -5.32
CA ALA A 96 12.34 -0.73 -5.87
C ALA A 96 10.83 -0.65 -6.14
N TYR A 97 10.05 -0.18 -5.17
CA TYR A 97 8.60 -0.04 -5.32
C TYR A 97 8.20 0.95 -6.41
N VAL A 98 8.82 2.11 -6.45
CA VAL A 98 8.40 3.22 -7.34
C VAL A 98 8.91 3.03 -8.76
N SER A 99 10.15 2.54 -8.91
CA SER A 99 10.85 2.56 -10.20
C SER A 99 10.97 1.20 -10.87
N LEU A 100 10.99 0.08 -10.09
CA LEU A 100 11.31 -1.23 -10.65
C LEU A 100 10.12 -2.19 -10.68
N VAL A 101 9.17 -2.11 -9.76
CA VAL A 101 8.03 -3.06 -9.72
C VAL A 101 7.25 -3.05 -11.03
N ASP A 102 6.87 -1.89 -11.54
CA ASP A 102 6.06 -1.80 -12.76
C ASP A 102 6.81 -2.26 -14.02
N PRO A 103 8.06 -1.85 -14.28
CA PRO A 103 8.86 -2.43 -15.37
C PRO A 103 9.02 -3.94 -15.29
N VAL A 104 9.25 -4.50 -14.10
CA VAL A 104 9.41 -5.93 -13.89
C VAL A 104 8.09 -6.68 -14.11
N LYS A 105 6.97 -6.15 -13.60
CA LYS A 105 5.63 -6.74 -13.84
C LYS A 105 5.23 -6.82 -15.32
N ARG A 106 5.77 -5.94 -16.16
CA ARG A 106 5.50 -5.95 -17.61
C ARG A 106 6.33 -6.95 -18.40
N VAL A 107 7.23 -7.68 -17.76
CA VAL A 107 8.02 -8.71 -18.44
C VAL A 107 7.13 -9.92 -18.73
N PRO A 108 7.09 -10.44 -19.97
CA PRO A 108 6.31 -11.62 -20.29
C PRO A 108 6.68 -12.81 -19.42
N GLY A 109 5.68 -13.49 -18.87
CA GLY A 109 5.86 -14.64 -17.98
C GLY A 109 5.99 -14.29 -16.49
N VAL A 110 6.01 -13.01 -16.10
CA VAL A 110 5.92 -12.58 -14.71
C VAL A 110 4.46 -12.55 -14.28
N GLY A 111 4.14 -13.23 -13.17
CA GLY A 111 2.80 -13.26 -12.57
C GLY A 111 2.64 -12.28 -11.44
N ASP A 112 3.63 -12.18 -10.53
CA ASP A 112 3.63 -11.21 -9.44
C ASP A 112 5.05 -10.76 -9.10
N VAL A 113 5.14 -9.59 -8.45
CA VAL A 113 6.38 -8.99 -7.99
C VAL A 113 6.19 -8.46 -6.58
N GLN A 114 6.98 -8.95 -5.65
CA GLN A 114 6.93 -8.53 -4.25
C GLN A 114 8.27 -7.91 -3.85
N VAL A 115 8.20 -6.78 -3.16
CA VAL A 115 9.41 -6.13 -2.61
C VAL A 115 9.54 -6.50 -1.15
N PHE A 116 10.70 -7.03 -0.79
CA PHE A 116 11.09 -7.30 0.59
C PHE A 116 12.11 -6.25 1.06
N GLY A 117 11.92 -5.73 2.25
CA GLY A 117 12.74 -4.70 2.85
C GLY A 117 11.90 -3.74 3.68
N ALA A 118 12.39 -2.53 3.87
CA ALA A 118 11.77 -1.52 4.72
C ALA A 118 10.41 -0.97 4.19
N GLY A 119 9.97 -1.36 2.99
CA GLY A 119 8.71 -0.90 2.40
C GLY A 119 8.81 0.50 1.77
N ARG A 120 7.64 1.11 1.54
CA ARG A 120 7.55 2.46 0.96
C ARG A 120 7.81 3.52 2.02
N TYR A 121 8.18 4.73 1.59
CA TYR A 121 8.14 5.88 2.48
C TYR A 121 6.73 6.12 3.03
N ALA A 122 6.66 6.42 4.30
CA ALA A 122 5.44 6.82 4.98
C ALA A 122 5.73 7.89 6.01
N MET A 123 4.76 8.76 6.27
CA MET A 123 4.83 9.70 7.36
C MET A 123 4.53 8.97 8.67
N ARG A 124 5.49 8.92 9.58
CA ARG A 124 5.37 8.30 10.89
C ARG A 124 4.99 9.34 11.91
N ILE A 125 3.93 9.07 12.64
CA ILE A 125 3.40 9.93 13.69
C ILE A 125 3.50 9.17 15.01
N TRP A 126 4.44 9.59 15.85
CA TRP A 126 4.66 9.01 17.16
C TRP A 126 3.91 9.83 18.21
N LEU A 127 2.78 9.31 18.65
CA LEU A 127 1.90 9.97 19.60
C LEU A 127 2.51 9.92 21.02
N ASP A 128 2.57 11.06 21.69
CA ASP A 128 2.97 11.17 23.09
C ASP A 128 1.71 11.05 23.97
N THR A 129 1.54 9.88 24.57
CA THR A 129 0.36 9.57 25.38
C THR A 129 0.24 10.47 26.62
N THR A 130 1.35 10.97 27.17
CA THR A 130 1.35 11.88 28.33
C THR A 130 0.78 13.24 27.92
N LYS A 131 1.25 13.77 26.79
CA LYS A 131 0.75 15.05 26.27
C LYS A 131 -0.70 14.95 25.81
N MET A 132 -1.08 13.83 25.19
CA MET A 132 -2.47 13.58 24.79
C MET A 132 -3.40 13.54 26.00
N SER A 133 -3.01 12.83 27.06
CA SER A 133 -3.77 12.76 28.29
C SER A 133 -3.92 14.13 28.96
N ALA A 134 -2.85 14.92 29.03
CA ALA A 134 -2.87 16.28 29.57
C ALA A 134 -3.82 17.22 28.82
N GLN A 135 -4.04 16.99 27.51
CA GLN A 135 -4.92 17.79 26.66
C GLN A 135 -6.29 17.11 26.44
N ASN A 136 -6.52 15.95 27.06
CA ASN A 136 -7.75 15.18 26.93
C ASN A 136 -8.09 14.83 25.47
N ILE A 137 -7.06 14.41 24.68
CA ILE A 137 -7.16 14.05 23.28
C ILE A 137 -7.14 12.53 23.13
N SER A 138 -8.09 12.00 22.35
CA SER A 138 -8.13 10.58 21.99
C SER A 138 -7.38 10.31 20.67
N VAL A 139 -6.92 9.06 20.50
CA VAL A 139 -6.31 8.62 19.21
C VAL A 139 -7.28 8.78 18.06
N GLY A 140 -8.58 8.54 18.28
CA GLY A 140 -9.62 8.71 17.26
C GLY A 140 -9.77 10.15 16.80
N GLU A 141 -9.63 11.15 17.69
CA GLU A 141 -9.62 12.56 17.31
C GLU A 141 -8.44 12.90 16.41
N VAL A 142 -7.24 12.40 16.77
CA VAL A 142 -6.04 12.61 15.94
C VAL A 142 -6.22 12.00 14.57
N GLN A 143 -6.72 10.76 14.50
CA GLN A 143 -6.97 10.08 13.22
C GLN A 143 -7.99 10.83 12.35
N SER A 144 -9.09 11.28 12.94
CA SER A 144 -10.12 12.06 12.25
C SER A 144 -9.58 13.38 11.72
N ALA A 145 -8.78 14.09 12.51
CA ALA A 145 -8.16 15.36 12.10
C ALA A 145 -7.18 15.17 10.93
N ILE A 146 -6.38 14.10 10.96
CA ILE A 146 -5.46 13.75 9.86
C ILE A 146 -6.25 13.42 8.60
N GLN A 147 -7.29 12.60 8.68
CA GLN A 147 -8.12 12.23 7.53
C GLN A 147 -8.81 13.46 6.91
N ALA A 148 -9.33 14.35 7.73
CA ALA A 148 -10.02 15.55 7.26
C ALA A 148 -9.09 16.55 6.55
N GLN A 149 -7.82 16.68 7.00
CA GLN A 149 -6.89 17.69 6.49
C GLN A 149 -5.88 17.12 5.47
N ASN A 150 -5.71 15.79 5.41
CA ASN A 150 -4.85 15.13 4.42
C ASN A 150 -5.67 14.49 3.28
N THR A 151 -6.54 15.27 2.68
CA THR A 151 -7.41 14.82 1.58
C THR A 151 -7.24 15.71 0.34
N VAL A 152 -7.56 15.16 -0.84
CA VAL A 152 -7.59 15.92 -2.08
C VAL A 152 -9.03 16.35 -2.32
N ILE A 153 -9.28 17.65 -2.23
CA ILE A 153 -10.60 18.22 -2.51
C ILE A 153 -10.52 18.91 -3.87
N PRO A 154 -11.35 18.53 -4.86
CA PRO A 154 -11.42 19.24 -6.12
C PRO A 154 -11.82 20.71 -5.88
N GLY A 155 -11.02 21.64 -6.34
CA GLY A 155 -11.27 23.08 -6.13
C GLY A 155 -12.43 23.62 -6.96
N GLY A 156 -12.91 22.89 -7.97
CA GLY A 156 -13.91 23.37 -8.90
C GLY A 156 -13.41 24.46 -9.85
N GLN A 157 -14.34 25.18 -10.44
CA GLN A 157 -14.08 26.28 -11.38
C GLN A 157 -14.94 27.48 -11.04
N ILE A 158 -14.37 28.68 -11.11
CA ILE A 158 -15.08 29.94 -11.01
C ILE A 158 -15.39 30.41 -12.44
N GLY A 159 -16.63 30.81 -12.69
CA GLY A 159 -17.06 31.28 -14.01
C GLY A 159 -17.42 30.15 -15.00
N ALA A 160 -17.53 28.90 -14.53
CA ALA A 160 -18.10 27.82 -15.34
C ALA A 160 -19.63 27.95 -15.44
N GLU A 161 -20.22 27.49 -16.54
CA GLU A 161 -21.68 27.54 -16.71
C GLU A 161 -22.42 26.63 -15.69
N PRO A 162 -23.59 27.08 -15.20
CA PRO A 162 -24.29 28.32 -15.54
C PRO A 162 -23.67 29.54 -14.84
N ALA A 163 -23.17 30.49 -15.65
CA ALA A 163 -22.52 31.72 -15.20
C ALA A 163 -23.41 32.97 -15.48
N PRO A 164 -23.27 34.03 -14.69
CA PRO A 164 -23.95 35.28 -15.00
C PRO A 164 -23.58 35.85 -16.38
N PRO A 165 -24.47 36.53 -17.09
CA PRO A 165 -24.15 37.18 -18.37
C PRO A 165 -22.95 38.14 -18.24
N GLY A 166 -21.97 38.01 -19.15
CA GLY A 166 -20.73 38.80 -19.12
C GLY A 166 -19.53 38.12 -18.46
N THR A 167 -19.64 36.86 -18.05
CA THR A 167 -18.50 36.09 -17.58
C THR A 167 -17.69 35.59 -18.78
N GLU A 168 -16.54 36.21 -19.04
CA GLU A 168 -15.69 35.90 -20.20
C GLU A 168 -14.61 34.89 -19.92
N PHE A 169 -14.30 34.59 -18.63
CA PHE A 169 -13.19 33.75 -18.23
C PHE A 169 -13.61 32.73 -17.19
N THR A 170 -13.10 31.52 -17.36
CA THR A 170 -13.21 30.39 -16.38
C THR A 170 -11.85 30.17 -15.71
N TYR A 171 -11.82 30.22 -14.39
CA TYR A 171 -10.62 29.96 -13.59
C TYR A 171 -10.76 28.63 -12.85
N SER A 172 -9.82 27.72 -13.07
CA SER A 172 -9.73 26.50 -12.27
C SER A 172 -9.09 26.81 -10.91
N ILE A 173 -9.75 26.41 -9.83
CA ILE A 173 -9.20 26.53 -8.48
C ILE A 173 -8.29 25.34 -8.22
N GLN A 174 -7.00 25.59 -8.05
CA GLN A 174 -6.07 24.59 -7.57
C GLN A 174 -6.05 24.59 -6.06
N THR A 175 -6.50 23.50 -5.44
CA THR A 175 -6.36 23.29 -4.00
C THR A 175 -5.03 22.60 -3.69
N LYS A 176 -4.50 22.87 -2.50
CA LYS A 176 -3.35 22.13 -1.98
C LYS A 176 -3.75 20.64 -1.89
N GLY A 177 -2.97 19.77 -2.51
CA GLY A 177 -3.19 18.34 -2.47
C GLY A 177 -2.88 17.73 -1.09
N ARG A 178 -2.58 16.43 -1.06
CA ARG A 178 -2.13 15.76 0.16
C ARG A 178 -0.86 16.38 0.72
N LEU A 179 -0.74 16.38 2.03
CA LEU A 179 0.44 16.84 2.74
C LEU A 179 1.65 15.95 2.40
N GLN A 180 2.82 16.57 2.22
CA GLN A 180 4.00 15.86 1.74
C GLN A 180 5.16 15.90 2.72
N THR A 181 5.25 16.91 3.58
CA THR A 181 6.38 17.11 4.50
C THR A 181 5.99 16.86 5.94
N ALA A 182 6.96 16.48 6.78
CA ALA A 182 6.75 16.31 8.22
C ALA A 182 6.27 17.61 8.88
N GLU A 183 6.70 18.76 8.38
CA GLU A 183 6.27 20.07 8.87
C GLU A 183 4.79 20.31 8.57
N GLU A 184 4.36 20.01 7.35
CA GLU A 184 2.94 20.14 6.97
C GLU A 184 2.04 19.25 7.81
N PHE A 185 2.45 17.99 8.04
CA PHE A 185 1.73 17.10 8.94
C PHE A 185 1.73 17.61 10.37
N GLY A 186 2.87 18.13 10.85
CA GLY A 186 2.98 18.73 12.19
C GLY A 186 2.04 19.89 12.42
N ASN A 187 1.69 20.64 11.38
CA ASN A 187 0.79 21.77 11.42
C ASN A 187 -0.69 21.41 11.26
N ILE A 188 -1.06 20.13 11.21
CA ILE A 188 -2.46 19.69 11.28
C ILE A 188 -3.07 20.15 12.59
N ILE A 189 -4.23 20.79 12.53
CA ILE A 189 -4.98 21.26 13.69
C ILE A 189 -5.80 20.09 14.23
N ILE A 190 -5.51 19.67 15.46
CA ILE A 190 -6.25 18.61 16.14
C ILE A 190 -7.50 19.18 16.82
N ARG A 191 -7.36 20.32 17.50
CA ARG A 191 -8.48 20.99 18.17
C ARG A 191 -8.31 22.50 18.12
N ALA A 192 -9.42 23.20 17.93
CA ALA A 192 -9.51 24.65 18.08
C ALA A 192 -10.46 24.96 19.25
N ASP A 193 -9.94 25.61 20.29
CA ASP A 193 -10.72 26.02 21.46
C ASP A 193 -10.54 27.53 21.66
N GLY A 194 -11.52 28.28 21.20
CA GLY A 194 -11.47 29.73 21.17
C GLY A 194 -10.25 30.24 20.36
N ASN A 195 -9.32 30.91 21.03
CA ASN A 195 -8.09 31.43 20.43
C ASN A 195 -6.90 30.47 20.50
N LYS A 196 -7.06 29.29 21.09
CA LYS A 196 -5.99 28.27 21.20
C LYS A 196 -6.16 27.23 20.12
N LEU A 197 -5.13 27.06 19.30
CA LEU A 197 -5.01 25.97 18.35
C LEU A 197 -4.04 24.93 18.89
N LEU A 198 -4.48 23.67 18.90
CA LEU A 198 -3.62 22.54 19.24
C LEU A 198 -3.22 21.85 17.93
N TYR A 199 -1.92 21.81 17.68
CA TYR A 199 -1.36 21.19 16.49
C TYR A 199 -0.88 19.76 16.77
N LEU A 200 -0.77 18.96 15.73
CA LEU A 200 -0.25 17.59 15.81
C LEU A 200 1.18 17.57 16.40
N LYS A 201 2.04 18.51 16.04
CA LYS A 201 3.40 18.64 16.56
C LYS A 201 3.48 18.85 18.08
N ASP A 202 2.40 19.36 18.69
CA ASP A 202 2.37 19.61 20.13
C ASP A 202 2.21 18.31 20.94
N ILE A 203 1.57 17.28 20.32
CA ILE A 203 1.25 16.00 20.95
C ILE A 203 1.91 14.80 20.29
N ALA A 204 2.67 15.01 19.20
CA ALA A 204 3.32 13.95 18.46
C ALA A 204 4.63 14.40 17.84
N LYS A 205 5.53 13.43 17.61
CA LYS A 205 6.70 13.59 16.71
C LYS A 205 6.31 13.08 15.34
N VAL A 206 6.52 13.91 14.32
CA VAL A 206 6.27 13.55 12.92
C VAL A 206 7.61 13.44 12.18
N GLU A 207 7.82 12.32 11.49
CA GLU A 207 9.04 12.10 10.72
C GLU A 207 8.76 11.24 9.48
N LEU A 208 9.55 11.42 8.43
CA LEU A 208 9.53 10.55 7.27
C LEU A 208 10.27 9.26 7.62
N GLY A 209 9.61 8.14 7.42
CA GLY A 209 10.18 6.83 7.73
C GLY A 209 9.64 5.75 6.77
N SER A 210 9.74 4.50 7.20
CA SER A 210 9.21 3.36 6.46
C SER A 210 7.76 3.07 6.83
N GLN A 211 7.00 2.57 5.87
CA GLN A 211 5.65 2.05 6.12
C GLN A 211 5.67 0.86 7.09
N THR A 212 6.70 -0.01 6.99
CA THR A 212 6.88 -1.15 7.88
C THR A 212 8.36 -1.35 8.23
N TYR A 213 8.63 -1.85 9.42
CA TYR A 213 9.97 -2.26 9.87
C TYR A 213 10.02 -3.76 10.21
N ASN A 214 8.95 -4.49 9.88
CA ASN A 214 8.83 -5.92 10.23
C ASN A 214 9.69 -6.84 9.34
N VAL A 215 10.11 -6.33 8.18
CA VAL A 215 10.92 -7.07 7.23
C VAL A 215 12.15 -6.25 6.88
N SER A 216 13.31 -6.87 6.96
CA SER A 216 14.58 -6.30 6.49
C SER A 216 15.21 -7.22 5.45
N SER A 217 15.86 -6.63 4.47
CA SER A 217 16.63 -7.37 3.46
C SER A 217 18.09 -6.99 3.56
N LYS A 218 18.97 -7.99 3.48
CA LYS A 218 20.42 -7.80 3.44
C LYS A 218 21.04 -8.63 2.33
N TYR A 219 22.00 -8.04 1.64
CA TYR A 219 22.83 -8.72 0.66
C TYR A 219 24.30 -8.65 1.09
N ASN A 220 24.92 -9.78 1.32
CA ASN A 220 26.30 -9.88 1.84
C ASN A 220 26.53 -9.05 3.12
N GLY A 221 25.55 -9.02 4.03
CA GLY A 221 25.61 -8.26 5.28
C GLY A 221 25.28 -6.78 5.18
N ARG A 222 25.15 -6.21 3.97
CA ARG A 222 24.75 -4.82 3.73
C ARG A 222 23.26 -4.68 3.57
N ASP A 223 22.76 -3.52 3.91
CA ASP A 223 21.33 -3.19 3.71
C ASP A 223 20.97 -3.23 2.23
N SER A 224 19.83 -3.84 1.93
CA SER A 224 19.34 -3.99 0.55
C SER A 224 17.83 -3.86 0.47
N GLY A 225 17.33 -3.59 -0.76
CA GLY A 225 15.95 -3.82 -1.13
C GLY A 225 15.88 -5.06 -2.03
N ALA A 226 15.14 -6.08 -1.66
CA ALA A 226 15.00 -7.29 -2.46
C ALA A 226 13.66 -7.30 -3.20
N ILE A 227 13.68 -7.72 -4.45
CA ILE A 227 12.51 -7.90 -5.30
C ILE A 227 12.40 -9.37 -5.62
N ALA A 228 11.37 -10.04 -5.12
CA ALA A 228 11.05 -11.41 -5.53
C ALA A 228 10.08 -11.36 -6.72
N VAL A 229 10.44 -12.07 -7.76
CA VAL A 229 9.67 -12.20 -9.00
C VAL A 229 9.07 -13.59 -9.06
N TYR A 230 7.76 -13.67 -9.22
CA TYR A 230 7.02 -14.91 -9.32
C TYR A 230 6.58 -15.14 -10.77
N ALA A 231 6.69 -16.37 -11.22
CA ALA A 231 6.26 -16.73 -12.56
C ALA A 231 4.72 -16.75 -12.67
N ALA A 232 4.22 -16.38 -13.83
CA ALA A 232 2.82 -16.64 -14.16
C ALA A 232 2.61 -18.14 -14.38
N PRO A 233 1.48 -18.71 -13.96
CA PRO A 233 1.17 -20.12 -14.22
C PRO A 233 1.28 -20.44 -15.71
N GLY A 234 1.95 -21.56 -16.05
CA GLY A 234 2.17 -21.98 -17.44
C GLY A 234 3.24 -21.22 -18.22
N SER A 235 3.91 -20.24 -17.61
CA SER A 235 5.03 -19.53 -18.27
C SER A 235 6.32 -20.35 -18.28
N ASN A 236 7.20 -20.07 -19.27
CA ASN A 236 8.52 -20.69 -19.33
C ASN A 236 9.50 -19.90 -18.46
N ALA A 237 9.99 -20.54 -17.39
CA ALA A 237 10.87 -19.94 -16.40
C ALA A 237 12.16 -19.37 -17.01
N ILE A 238 12.82 -20.11 -17.91
CA ILE A 238 14.09 -19.71 -18.55
C ILE A 238 13.87 -18.44 -19.38
N ASN A 239 12.87 -18.46 -20.27
CA ASN A 239 12.58 -17.32 -21.13
C ASN A 239 12.20 -16.09 -20.32
N THR A 240 11.50 -16.28 -19.20
CA THR A 240 11.13 -15.18 -18.30
C THR A 240 12.35 -14.58 -17.62
N VAL A 241 13.27 -15.40 -17.11
CA VAL A 241 14.52 -14.91 -16.50
C VAL A 241 15.40 -14.21 -17.53
N ASP A 242 15.54 -14.76 -18.73
CA ASP A 242 16.31 -14.11 -19.81
C ASP A 242 15.71 -12.75 -20.19
N ALA A 243 14.39 -12.64 -20.21
CA ALA A 243 13.72 -11.36 -20.46
C ALA A 243 13.90 -10.37 -19.32
N LEU A 244 13.94 -10.83 -18.06
CA LEU A 244 14.23 -9.99 -16.89
C LEU A 244 15.65 -9.42 -16.92
N VAL A 245 16.66 -10.25 -17.27
CA VAL A 245 18.07 -9.83 -17.31
C VAL A 245 18.32 -8.80 -18.43
N LYS A 246 17.56 -8.86 -19.53
CA LYS A 246 17.70 -7.93 -20.68
C LYS A 246 17.02 -6.58 -20.44
N ARG A 247 16.21 -6.44 -19.40
CA ARG A 247 15.47 -5.22 -19.11
C ARG A 247 16.14 -4.35 -18.04
#